data_2574d5eb9ed6bb9020838cf9f3e96f24
#
_entry.id   2574d5eb9ed6bb9020838cf9f3e96f24
#
_cell.length_a   1.000
_cell.length_b   1.000
_cell.length_c   1.000
_cell.angle_alpha   90.00
_cell.angle_beta   90.00
_cell.angle_gamma   90.00
#
_symmetry.space_group_name_H-M   'P 1'
#
loop_
_entity.id
_entity.type
_entity.pdbx_description
1 polymer ?
#
loop_
_entity_poly.entity_id
_entity_poly.type
_entity_poly.pdbx_seq_one_letter_code
_entity_poly.pdbx_strand_id
1 'polypeptide(L)'
;AKRVCKDGGKIFFSFISNDFVFLTEFGYDVNYFSNGDYDKETFKLNDFPFVFHTVGAARKLLADGGINILHEVASDGASELLAARINEMSDEDYTQYLRYHFYICEKPELLGMTNHLLFMGEKK
;
A
#
# COMPACT_ATOMS: atom_id res chain seq x y z
N ALA A 1 -3.56 17.56 8.44
CA ALA A 1 -3.39 16.70 9.63
C ALA A 1 -2.42 17.33 10.64
N LYS A 2 -1.17 17.66 10.25
CA LYS A 2 -0.11 18.16 11.15
C LYS A 2 -0.54 19.38 11.98
N ARG A 3 -1.28 20.35 11.39
CA ARG A 3 -1.71 21.58 12.07
C ARG A 3 -2.60 21.33 13.28
N VAL A 4 -3.43 20.30 13.24
CA VAL A 4 -4.39 19.96 14.30
C VAL A 4 -3.91 18.86 15.23
N CYS A 5 -2.76 18.25 14.93
CA CYS A 5 -2.17 17.23 15.77
C CYS A 5 -1.41 17.86 16.94
N LYS A 6 -1.61 17.35 18.14
CA LYS A 6 -0.84 17.72 19.33
C LYS A 6 0.63 17.28 19.16
N ASP A 7 1.53 17.92 19.87
CA ASP A 7 2.93 17.49 19.93
C ASP A 7 3.00 16.08 20.51
N GLY A 8 3.79 15.22 19.85
CA GLY A 8 3.84 13.79 20.16
C GLY A 8 2.62 12.97 19.72
N GLY A 9 1.60 13.63 19.16
CA GLY A 9 0.42 12.95 18.62
C GLY A 9 0.76 12.08 17.39
N LYS A 10 0.09 10.93 17.29
CA LYS A 10 0.26 10.01 16.19
C LYS A 10 -0.70 10.37 15.06
N ILE A 11 -0.21 10.24 13.84
CA ILE A 11 -0.97 10.50 12.61
C ILE A 11 -0.84 9.28 11.72
N PHE A 12 -1.96 8.84 11.17
CA PHE A 12 -2.01 7.74 10.21
C PHE A 12 -2.25 8.28 8.81
N PHE A 13 -1.51 7.77 7.84
CA PHE A 13 -1.61 8.13 6.43
C PHE A 13 -1.77 6.85 5.61
N SER A 14 -2.82 6.79 4.81
CA SER A 14 -3.01 5.71 3.85
C SER A 14 -2.76 6.21 2.44
N PHE A 15 -2.01 5.43 1.66
CA PHE A 15 -1.70 5.70 0.27
C PHE A 15 -2.09 4.50 -0.60
N ILE A 16 -2.55 4.77 -1.82
CA ILE A 16 -2.73 3.72 -2.82
C ILE A 16 -1.39 3.50 -3.52
N SER A 17 -0.92 2.24 -3.54
CA SER A 17 0.35 1.87 -4.13
C SER A 17 0.31 1.95 -5.65
N ASN A 18 1.22 2.72 -6.25
CA ASN A 18 1.37 2.77 -7.70
C ASN A 18 1.79 1.42 -8.27
N ASP A 19 2.74 0.74 -7.64
CA ASP A 19 3.41 -0.41 -8.24
C ASP A 19 2.55 -1.67 -8.16
N PHE A 20 1.88 -1.89 -7.05
CA PHE A 20 1.07 -3.10 -6.86
C PHE A 20 -0.25 -3.07 -7.65
N VAL A 21 -0.81 -1.89 -7.92
CA VAL A 21 -2.03 -1.73 -8.72
C VAL A 21 -1.87 -2.32 -10.12
N PHE A 22 -0.68 -2.28 -10.72
CA PHE A 22 -0.42 -2.94 -12.00
C PHE A 22 -0.76 -4.44 -11.97
N LEU A 23 -0.39 -5.12 -10.90
CA LEU A 23 -0.64 -6.55 -10.76
C LEU A 23 -2.11 -6.85 -10.52
N THR A 24 -2.79 -6.04 -9.74
CA THR A 24 -4.24 -6.19 -9.49
C THR A 24 -5.05 -5.90 -10.76
N GLU A 25 -4.75 -4.83 -11.47
CA GLU A 25 -5.39 -4.51 -12.74
C GLU A 25 -5.12 -5.58 -13.83
N PHE A 26 -3.90 -6.07 -13.90
CA PHE A 26 -3.56 -7.19 -14.78
C PHE A 26 -4.32 -8.47 -14.42
N GLY A 27 -4.61 -8.68 -13.15
CA GLY A 27 -5.45 -9.78 -12.68
C GLY A 27 -6.90 -9.70 -13.19
N TYR A 28 -7.38 -8.51 -13.51
CA TYR A 28 -8.73 -8.28 -14.06
C TYR A 28 -8.73 -8.18 -15.59
N ASP A 29 -7.71 -7.60 -16.19
CA ASP A 29 -7.58 -7.40 -17.64
C ASP A 29 -6.22 -7.87 -18.13
N VAL A 30 -6.22 -8.99 -18.88
CA VAL A 30 -5.00 -9.58 -19.48
C VAL A 30 -4.29 -8.60 -20.43
N ASN A 31 -5.00 -7.61 -20.96
CA ASN A 31 -4.47 -6.60 -21.89
C ASN A 31 -4.09 -5.29 -21.17
N TYR A 32 -4.12 -5.26 -19.84
CA TYR A 32 -3.88 -4.03 -19.09
C TYR A 32 -2.56 -3.33 -19.44
N PHE A 33 -1.47 -4.08 -19.63
CA PHE A 33 -0.18 -3.49 -19.99
C PHE A 33 -0.18 -2.78 -21.36
N SER A 34 -1.08 -3.16 -22.25
CA SER A 34 -1.29 -2.46 -23.54
C SER A 34 -2.29 -1.29 -23.41
N ASN A 35 -3.38 -1.51 -22.70
CA ASN A 35 -4.55 -0.61 -22.66
C ASN A 35 -4.61 0.29 -21.44
N GLY A 36 -3.83 -0.03 -20.38
CA GLY A 36 -3.87 0.69 -19.12
C GLY A 36 -3.46 2.15 -19.24
N ASP A 37 -4.04 2.97 -18.35
CA ASP A 37 -3.84 4.42 -18.31
C ASP A 37 -2.67 4.79 -17.38
N TYR A 38 -1.47 4.69 -17.92
CA TYR A 38 -0.22 4.99 -17.23
C TYR A 38 0.86 5.46 -18.20
N ASP A 39 1.88 6.13 -17.67
CA ASP A 39 3.07 6.50 -18.43
C ASP A 39 3.89 5.25 -18.78
N LYS A 40 4.06 4.99 -20.08
CA LYS A 40 4.69 3.75 -20.59
C LYS A 40 6.22 3.69 -20.35
N GLU A 41 6.85 4.81 -20.01
CA GLU A 41 8.29 4.87 -19.74
C GLU A 41 8.60 4.76 -18.26
N THR A 42 7.80 5.39 -17.41
CA THR A 42 8.03 5.50 -15.98
C THR A 42 7.19 4.54 -15.14
N PHE A 43 6.16 3.91 -15.73
CA PHE A 43 5.16 3.10 -15.05
C PHE A 43 4.43 3.87 -13.93
N LYS A 44 4.28 5.18 -14.08
CA LYS A 44 3.45 5.99 -13.18
C LYS A 44 2.01 5.96 -13.66
N LEU A 45 1.11 5.52 -12.80
CA LEU A 45 -0.34 5.59 -13.04
C LEU A 45 -0.81 7.03 -13.11
N ASN A 46 -1.77 7.32 -13.98
CA ASN A 46 -2.41 8.62 -14.05
C ASN A 46 -3.26 8.87 -12.79
N ASP A 47 -3.12 10.07 -12.22
CA ASP A 47 -3.76 10.45 -10.97
C ASP A 47 -5.21 10.90 -11.21
N PHE A 48 -6.12 9.94 -11.42
CA PHE A 48 -7.56 10.18 -11.47
C PHE A 48 -8.33 8.86 -11.39
N PRO A 49 -9.37 8.73 -10.54
CA PRO A 49 -9.82 9.70 -9.52
C PRO A 49 -8.94 9.71 -8.25
N PHE A 50 -7.99 8.81 -8.15
CA PHE A 50 -7.09 8.66 -7.02
C PHE A 50 -5.67 9.12 -7.37
N VAL A 51 -4.90 9.44 -6.35
CA VAL A 51 -3.47 9.73 -6.47
C VAL A 51 -2.69 8.49 -6.02
N PHE A 52 -1.79 8.01 -6.88
CA PHE A 52 -1.01 6.80 -6.65
C PHE A 52 0.42 7.15 -6.25
N HIS A 53 0.94 6.47 -5.24
CA HIS A 53 2.28 6.70 -4.72
C HIS A 53 3.12 5.43 -4.72
N THR A 54 4.39 5.54 -5.09
CA THR A 54 5.39 4.51 -4.74
C THR A 54 5.71 4.62 -3.25
N VAL A 55 6.29 3.58 -2.66
CA VAL A 55 6.75 3.60 -1.26
C VAL A 55 7.71 4.77 -1.04
N GLY A 56 8.67 4.97 -1.97
CA GLY A 56 9.64 6.06 -1.88
C GLY A 56 9.00 7.45 -1.96
N ALA A 57 8.01 7.64 -2.85
CA ALA A 57 7.28 8.90 -2.97
C ALA A 57 6.47 9.22 -1.70
N ALA A 58 5.81 8.22 -1.12
CA ALA A 58 5.07 8.37 0.13
C ALA A 58 6.01 8.76 1.30
N ARG A 59 7.15 8.09 1.43
CA ARG A 59 8.18 8.43 2.43
C ARG A 59 8.66 9.87 2.29
N LYS A 60 8.96 10.26 1.05
CA LYS A 60 9.43 11.64 0.76
C LYS A 60 8.37 12.67 1.13
N LEU A 61 7.13 12.44 0.73
CA LEU A 61 6.01 13.34 1.02
C LEU A 61 5.84 13.56 2.53
N LEU A 62 5.91 12.50 3.32
CA LEU A 62 5.79 12.58 4.78
C LEU A 62 6.99 13.29 5.41
N ALA A 63 8.21 12.98 4.96
CA ALA A 63 9.43 13.62 5.44
C ALA A 63 9.44 15.12 5.14
N ASP A 64 9.11 15.52 3.91
CA ASP A 64 9.00 16.91 3.49
C ASP A 64 7.90 17.65 4.29
N GLY A 65 6.82 16.94 4.66
CA GLY A 65 5.77 17.42 5.53
C GLY A 65 6.16 17.53 7.02
N GLY A 66 7.38 17.17 7.39
CA GLY A 66 7.87 17.21 8.78
C GLY A 66 7.20 16.16 9.65
N ILE A 67 6.97 14.97 9.13
CA ILE A 67 6.49 13.80 9.84
C ILE A 67 7.67 12.86 10.10
N ASN A 68 7.83 12.43 11.33
CA ASN A 68 8.74 11.36 11.69
C ASN A 68 7.99 10.03 11.55
N ILE A 69 8.38 9.20 10.58
CA ILE A 69 7.73 7.91 10.32
C ILE A 69 8.18 6.92 11.39
N LEU A 70 7.22 6.29 12.05
CA LEU A 70 7.44 5.29 13.10
C LEU A 70 7.17 3.87 12.60
N HIS A 71 6.13 3.67 11.80
CA HIS A 71 5.78 2.38 11.21
C HIS A 71 5.36 2.55 9.77
N GLU A 72 5.68 1.56 8.97
CA GLU A 72 5.29 1.42 7.57
C GLU A 72 4.70 0.03 7.39
N VAL A 73 3.47 -0.03 6.88
CA VAL A 73 2.69 -1.27 6.87
C VAL A 73 2.09 -1.51 5.48
N ALA A 74 2.29 -2.72 4.96
CA ALA A 74 1.54 -3.27 3.85
C ALA A 74 0.17 -3.75 4.38
N SER A 75 -0.85 -2.88 4.37
CA SER A 75 -2.05 -3.12 5.18
C SER A 75 -2.93 -4.26 4.69
N ASP A 76 -3.05 -4.45 3.39
CA ASP A 76 -3.81 -5.55 2.79
C ASP A 76 -2.94 -6.61 2.11
N GLY A 77 -1.65 -6.36 1.94
CA GLY A 77 -0.73 -7.29 1.30
C GLY A 77 -1.22 -7.71 -0.09
N ALA A 78 -1.02 -8.96 -0.44
CA ALA A 78 -1.44 -9.54 -1.72
C ALA A 78 -2.90 -10.07 -1.71
N SER A 79 -3.71 -9.67 -0.72
CA SER A 79 -5.04 -10.26 -0.50
C SER A 79 -5.98 -10.09 -1.70
N GLU A 80 -5.91 -8.99 -2.42
CA GLU A 80 -6.75 -8.77 -3.60
C GLU A 80 -6.41 -9.74 -4.73
N LEU A 81 -5.12 -9.97 -5.01
CA LEU A 81 -4.69 -10.96 -6.00
C LEU A 81 -5.06 -12.39 -5.60
N LEU A 82 -5.09 -12.68 -4.32
CA LEU A 82 -5.33 -14.01 -3.77
C LEU A 82 -6.76 -14.21 -3.26
N ALA A 83 -7.66 -13.26 -3.52
CA ALA A 83 -9.01 -13.25 -2.94
C ALA A 83 -9.76 -14.56 -3.15
N ALA A 84 -9.72 -15.15 -4.35
CA ALA A 84 -10.37 -16.42 -4.64
C ALA A 84 -9.84 -17.56 -3.76
N ARG A 85 -8.52 -17.64 -3.56
CA ARG A 85 -7.89 -18.64 -2.69
C ARG A 85 -8.20 -18.41 -1.23
N ILE A 86 -8.15 -17.16 -0.79
CA ILE A 86 -8.45 -16.80 0.60
C ILE A 86 -9.91 -17.16 0.93
N ASN A 87 -10.84 -16.95 -0.01
CA ASN A 87 -12.26 -17.25 0.17
C ASN A 87 -12.55 -18.77 0.21
N GLU A 88 -11.64 -19.61 -0.28
CA GLU A 88 -11.75 -21.08 -0.20
C GLU A 88 -11.16 -21.67 1.10
N MET A 89 -10.50 -20.87 1.92
CA MET A 89 -9.84 -21.32 3.15
C MET A 89 -10.85 -21.78 4.20
N SER A 90 -10.45 -22.78 4.98
CA SER A 90 -11.09 -23.07 6.27
C SER A 90 -10.80 -21.94 7.27
N ASP A 91 -11.58 -21.85 8.34
CA ASP A 91 -11.36 -20.87 9.41
C ASP A 91 -9.97 -21.03 10.07
N GLU A 92 -9.50 -22.28 10.18
CA GLU A 92 -8.18 -22.60 10.72
C GLU A 92 -7.06 -22.09 9.81
N ASP A 93 -7.13 -22.38 8.51
CA ASP A 93 -6.15 -21.92 7.52
C ASP A 93 -6.17 -20.39 7.41
N TYR A 94 -7.35 -19.78 7.43
CA TYR A 94 -7.48 -18.32 7.42
C TYR A 94 -6.83 -17.69 8.66
N THR A 95 -6.98 -18.28 9.83
CA THR A 95 -6.30 -17.82 11.04
C THR A 95 -4.77 -17.87 10.89
N GLN A 96 -4.22 -18.92 10.30
CA GLN A 96 -2.78 -18.99 10.01
C GLN A 96 -2.35 -18.01 8.94
N TYR A 97 -3.17 -17.79 7.91
CA TYR A 97 -2.93 -16.76 6.90
C TYR A 97 -2.85 -15.37 7.52
N LEU A 98 -3.73 -15.00 8.44
CA LEU A 98 -3.68 -13.73 9.16
C LEU A 98 -2.40 -13.61 9.99
N ARG A 99 -1.98 -14.66 10.68
CA ARG A 99 -0.70 -14.66 11.42
C ARG A 99 0.49 -14.43 10.49
N TYR A 100 0.48 -15.07 9.33
CA TYR A 100 1.50 -14.84 8.31
C TYR A 100 1.47 -13.41 7.77
N HIS A 101 0.28 -12.87 7.49
CA HIS A 101 0.14 -11.48 7.07
C HIS A 101 0.75 -10.51 8.10
N PHE A 102 0.44 -10.67 9.37
CA PHE A 102 1.04 -9.84 10.44
C PHE A 102 2.55 -10.03 10.57
N TYR A 103 3.06 -11.20 10.25
CA TYR A 103 4.50 -11.45 10.23
C TYR A 103 5.22 -10.70 9.12
N ILE A 104 4.59 -10.53 7.95
CA ILE A 104 5.23 -9.90 6.78
C ILE A 104 4.90 -8.43 6.59
N CYS A 105 3.82 -7.90 7.15
CA CYS A 105 3.25 -6.62 6.76
C CYS A 105 4.13 -5.39 7.08
N GLU A 106 5.09 -5.51 8.00
CA GLU A 106 6.06 -4.45 8.29
C GLU A 106 7.47 -4.74 7.75
N LYS A 107 7.65 -5.84 6.98
CA LYS A 107 8.95 -6.13 6.36
C LYS A 107 9.25 -5.12 5.25
N PRO A 108 10.36 -4.36 5.32
CA PRO A 108 10.70 -3.34 4.32
C PRO A 108 10.74 -3.88 2.90
N GLU A 109 11.21 -5.10 2.72
CA GLU A 109 11.32 -5.78 1.43
C GLU A 109 9.98 -6.17 0.81
N LEU A 110 8.88 -6.13 1.57
CA LEU A 110 7.54 -6.51 1.12
C LEU A 110 6.52 -5.36 1.15
N LEU A 111 6.92 -4.16 1.54
CA LEU A 111 6.01 -3.00 1.62
C LEU A 111 5.34 -2.66 0.29
N GLY A 112 6.02 -2.87 -0.83
CA GLY A 112 5.45 -2.64 -2.15
C GLY A 112 4.41 -3.68 -2.59
N MET A 113 4.27 -4.79 -1.87
CA MET A 113 3.33 -5.88 -2.19
C MET A 113 1.99 -5.68 -1.46
N THR A 114 1.35 -4.55 -1.70
CA THR A 114 0.06 -4.18 -1.11
C THR A 114 -0.61 -3.10 -1.95
N ASN A 115 -1.94 -3.10 -2.04
CA ASN A 115 -2.67 -1.99 -2.65
C ASN A 115 -2.67 -0.75 -1.76
N HIS A 116 -2.77 -0.93 -0.46
CA HIS A 116 -2.80 0.17 0.50
C HIS A 116 -1.56 0.14 1.39
N LEU A 117 -0.78 1.22 1.30
CA LEU A 117 0.33 1.50 2.22
C LEU A 117 -0.21 2.29 3.40
N LEU A 118 0.08 1.86 4.61
CA LEU A 118 -0.26 2.59 5.82
C LEU A 118 1.01 3.04 6.53
N PHE A 119 1.11 4.33 6.80
CA PHE A 119 2.19 4.92 7.57
C PHE A 119 1.65 5.45 8.90
N MET A 120 2.31 5.12 9.98
CA MET A 120 2.12 5.80 11.25
C MET A 120 3.31 6.70 11.51
N GLY A 121 3.04 7.95 11.80
CA GLY A 121 4.07 8.93 12.11
C GLY A 121 3.70 9.82 13.27
N GLU A 122 4.65 10.63 13.68
CA GLU A 122 4.44 11.68 14.65
C GLU A 122 4.94 13.02 14.11
N LYS A 123 4.33 14.09 14.60
CA LYS A 123 4.75 15.44 14.27
C LYS A 123 6.15 15.70 14.83
N LYS A 124 7.04 16.10 13.94
CA LYS A 124 8.35 16.66 14.31
C LYS A 124 8.18 18.02 14.95
#